data_d0a1e0a77eeaef81b92498bac4c952ac
#
_entry.id   d0a1e0a77eeaef81b92498bac4c952ac
#
_cell.length_a   1.000
_cell.length_b   1.000
_cell.length_c   1.000
_cell.angle_alpha   90.00
_cell.angle_beta   90.00
_cell.angle_gamma   90.00
#
_symmetry.space_group_name_H-M   'P 1'
#
loop_
_entity.id
_entity.type
_entity.pdbx_description
1 polymer ?
#
loop_
_entity_poly.entity_id
_entity_poly.type
_entity_poly.pdbx_seq_one_letter_code
_entity_poly.pdbx_strand_id
1 'polypeptide(L)'
;TWKSRGLGDVYKRQVKKSWDNFTINSKYETQHLQCNDFPYQSIDSGLFYSKIINELKKNKNISFFKDIKEININNSFIFNSVPTIDKNIENLWQHFCGVEIQTKNDIFDNKIINLMDFNCDQRKSVHFFYTLPFEKNKALIETTWLSNMTDDSIMDYDEQIKEYIEQNLKIKNYDIIFKEQGAIPLFTPKNINEKNKINIGTAGGMTRLSTGYTFLNIQEHSKYIRENFDNLKKLKSFKIQSKYKFLDQVFLKVLERNPKIMPKIFCDMFKVKANTVIKFLSNKSNFIEDISIILKMPKSTFIKA
;
A
#
# COMPACT_ATOMS: atom_id res chain seq x y z
N THR A 1 -15.02 -1.65 19.43
CA THR A 1 -15.28 -0.37 18.76
C THR A 1 -13.98 0.40 18.60
N TRP A 2 -13.53 0.55 17.38
CA TRP A 2 -12.37 1.37 17.00
C TRP A 2 -12.71 2.86 17.14
N LYS A 3 -12.75 3.38 18.35
CA LYS A 3 -12.75 4.81 18.60
C LYS A 3 -11.28 5.24 18.76
N SER A 4 -10.58 5.44 17.66
CA SER A 4 -9.36 6.22 17.62
C SER A 4 -9.72 7.67 17.97
N ARG A 5 -9.61 8.06 19.24
CA ARG A 5 -9.63 9.46 19.65
C ARG A 5 -8.30 10.08 19.24
N GLY A 6 -8.30 11.01 18.31
CA GLY A 6 -7.13 11.69 17.78
C GLY A 6 -7.19 11.85 16.27
N LEU A 7 -6.06 11.86 15.59
CA LEU A 7 -5.93 12.00 14.13
C LEU A 7 -6.84 11.08 13.30
N GLY A 8 -7.42 10.04 13.90
CA GLY A 8 -8.40 9.14 13.28
C GLY A 8 -9.63 9.83 12.68
N ASP A 9 -10.01 11.01 13.15
CA ASP A 9 -11.13 11.76 12.57
C ASP A 9 -10.69 12.66 11.41
N VAL A 10 -9.41 12.92 11.26
CA VAL A 10 -8.91 13.82 10.20
C VAL A 10 -9.03 13.17 8.83
N TYR A 11 -8.68 11.89 8.68
CA TYR A 11 -8.78 11.19 7.38
C TYR A 11 -10.18 10.67 7.08
N LYS A 12 -11.02 10.38 8.08
CA LYS A 12 -12.40 9.89 7.87
C LYS A 12 -13.24 10.83 7.00
N ARG A 13 -12.98 12.14 7.07
CA ARG A 13 -13.66 13.16 6.26
C ARG A 13 -13.11 13.29 4.84
N GLN A 14 -11.99 12.63 4.52
CA GLN A 14 -11.39 12.59 3.20
C GLN A 14 -11.54 11.23 2.52
N VAL A 15 -12.31 10.33 3.09
CA VAL A 15 -12.66 9.06 2.44
C VAL A 15 -13.51 9.37 1.21
N LYS A 16 -12.95 9.11 0.03
CA LYS A 16 -13.63 9.27 -1.25
C LYS A 16 -14.70 8.19 -1.42
N LYS A 17 -14.37 6.95 -1.04
CA LYS A 17 -15.27 5.79 -1.12
C LYS A 17 -14.85 4.72 -0.12
N SER A 18 -15.83 3.91 0.31
CA SER A 18 -15.63 2.75 1.17
C SER A 18 -16.34 1.54 0.59
N TRP A 19 -15.71 0.36 0.63
CA TRP A 19 -16.26 -0.90 0.14
C TRP A 19 -16.07 -2.00 1.17
N ASP A 20 -17.17 -2.70 1.47
CA ASP A 20 -17.16 -3.88 2.34
C ASP A 20 -16.92 -5.17 1.55
N ASN A 21 -17.17 -5.13 0.24
CA ASN A 21 -17.06 -6.28 -0.64
C ASN A 21 -15.89 -6.12 -1.62
N PHE A 22 -15.13 -7.20 -1.81
CA PHE A 22 -14.02 -7.22 -2.75
C PHE A 22 -13.80 -8.62 -3.34
N THR A 23 -13.13 -8.66 -4.49
CA THR A 23 -12.70 -9.89 -5.14
C THR A 23 -11.20 -9.98 -5.25
N ILE A 24 -10.72 -11.23 -5.24
CA ILE A 24 -9.36 -11.61 -5.66
C ILE A 24 -9.54 -12.61 -6.80
N ASN A 25 -9.03 -12.27 -7.97
CA ASN A 25 -9.22 -13.05 -9.18
C ASN A 25 -7.92 -13.66 -9.68
N SER A 26 -8.01 -14.87 -10.17
CA SER A 26 -6.95 -15.52 -10.96
C SER A 26 -7.60 -16.29 -12.11
N LYS A 27 -6.80 -16.76 -13.06
CA LYS A 27 -7.28 -17.61 -14.15
C LYS A 27 -7.92 -18.93 -13.70
N TYR A 28 -7.78 -19.30 -12.43
CA TYR A 28 -8.31 -20.56 -11.88
C TYR A 28 -9.55 -20.35 -11.03
N GLU A 29 -9.62 -19.27 -10.26
CA GLU A 29 -10.67 -19.03 -9.29
C GLU A 29 -10.87 -17.56 -8.99
N THR A 30 -12.07 -17.19 -8.58
CA THR A 30 -12.44 -15.89 -8.02
C THR A 30 -12.89 -16.08 -6.58
N GLN A 31 -12.25 -15.38 -5.67
CA GLN A 31 -12.67 -15.29 -4.28
C GLN A 31 -13.54 -14.06 -4.09
N HIS A 32 -14.78 -14.25 -3.62
CA HIS A 32 -15.67 -13.17 -3.21
C HIS A 32 -15.64 -13.04 -1.70
N LEU A 33 -15.29 -11.86 -1.22
CA LEU A 33 -15.04 -11.61 0.19
C LEU A 33 -15.84 -10.41 0.68
N GLN A 34 -16.24 -10.48 1.95
CA GLN A 34 -16.89 -9.38 2.66
C GLN A 34 -16.16 -9.12 3.97
N CYS A 35 -15.87 -7.85 4.25
CA CYS A 35 -15.17 -7.41 5.45
C CYS A 35 -15.81 -6.14 6.03
N ASN A 36 -16.88 -6.27 6.80
CA ASN A 36 -17.63 -5.15 7.38
C ASN A 36 -16.84 -4.44 8.49
N ASP A 37 -16.00 -5.18 9.24
CA ASP A 37 -15.23 -4.61 10.36
C ASP A 37 -14.08 -3.72 9.88
N PHE A 38 -13.54 -4.02 8.68
CA PHE A 38 -12.39 -3.34 8.09
C PHE A 38 -12.64 -3.10 6.59
N PRO A 39 -13.55 -2.18 6.24
CA PRO A 39 -13.84 -1.89 4.84
C PRO A 39 -12.60 -1.34 4.13
N TYR A 40 -12.45 -1.65 2.86
CA TYR A 40 -11.43 -1.01 2.03
C TYR A 40 -11.85 0.44 1.76
N GLN A 41 -10.93 1.39 1.97
CA GLN A 41 -11.22 2.81 1.84
C GLN A 41 -10.23 3.50 0.92
N SER A 42 -10.74 4.25 -0.03
CA SER A 42 -9.96 5.20 -0.82
C SER A 42 -9.99 6.57 -0.16
N ILE A 43 -8.82 7.14 0.08
CA ILE A 43 -8.65 8.48 0.65
C ILE A 43 -8.18 9.41 -0.48
N ASP A 44 -8.86 10.53 -0.65
CA ASP A 44 -8.42 11.58 -1.57
C ASP A 44 -7.19 12.29 -0.98
N SER A 45 -6.03 12.05 -1.59
CA SER A 45 -4.76 12.61 -1.14
C SER A 45 -4.72 14.14 -1.30
N GLY A 46 -5.31 14.69 -2.34
CA GLY A 46 -5.38 16.13 -2.59
C GLY A 46 -6.17 16.86 -1.50
N LEU A 47 -7.36 16.34 -1.17
CA LEU A 47 -8.17 16.88 -0.07
C LEU A 47 -7.48 16.71 1.28
N PHE A 48 -6.82 15.57 1.50
CA PHE A 48 -6.08 15.29 2.73
C PHE A 48 -4.94 16.29 2.93
N TYR A 49 -4.06 16.46 1.92
CA TYR A 49 -2.95 17.41 2.00
C TYR A 49 -3.42 18.87 2.09
N SER A 50 -4.41 19.26 1.29
CA SER A 50 -4.95 20.62 1.31
C SER A 50 -5.47 21.00 2.69
N LYS A 51 -6.18 20.10 3.35
CA LYS A 51 -6.69 20.32 4.71
C LYS A 51 -5.55 20.48 5.70
N ILE A 52 -4.57 19.55 5.70
CA ILE A 52 -3.43 19.61 6.63
C ILE A 52 -2.64 20.90 6.42
N ILE A 53 -2.29 21.24 5.18
CA ILE A 53 -1.53 22.45 4.86
C ILE A 53 -2.29 23.70 5.31
N ASN A 54 -3.60 23.76 5.10
CA ASN A 54 -4.40 24.88 5.54
C ASN A 54 -4.44 25.04 7.05
N GLU A 55 -4.49 23.93 7.80
CA GLU A 55 -4.40 23.98 9.28
C GLU A 55 -2.99 24.41 9.73
N LEU A 56 -1.93 23.90 9.12
CA LEU A 56 -0.55 24.26 9.46
C LEU A 56 -0.26 25.73 9.16
N LYS A 57 -0.77 26.29 8.06
CA LYS A 57 -0.61 27.71 7.71
C LYS A 57 -1.23 28.69 8.72
N LYS A 58 -2.21 28.26 9.51
CA LYS A 58 -2.80 29.08 10.59
C LYS A 58 -1.84 29.26 11.77
N ASN A 59 -0.85 28.40 11.92
CA ASN A 59 0.09 28.45 13.03
C ASN A 59 1.33 29.28 12.65
N LYS A 60 1.50 30.43 13.31
CA LYS A 60 2.62 31.38 13.08
C LYS A 60 4.00 30.79 13.37
N ASN A 61 4.08 29.69 14.11
CA ASN A 61 5.33 29.02 14.44
C ASN A 61 5.75 27.99 13.37
N ILE A 62 5.00 27.86 12.25
CA ILE A 62 5.29 26.93 11.18
C ILE A 62 5.64 27.69 9.92
N SER A 63 6.78 27.36 9.33
CA SER A 63 7.25 27.91 8.06
C SER A 63 7.43 26.80 7.04
N PHE A 64 7.16 27.10 5.77
CA PHE A 64 7.32 26.20 4.64
C PHE A 64 8.46 26.66 3.76
N PHE A 65 9.36 25.76 3.41
CA PHE A 65 10.49 26.02 2.54
C PHE A 65 10.47 25.06 1.36
N LYS A 66 10.97 25.49 0.21
CA LYS A 66 11.07 24.65 -1.00
C LYS A 66 12.35 23.82 -1.03
N ASP A 67 13.44 24.37 -0.49
CA ASP A 67 14.73 23.70 -0.45
C ASP A 67 15.27 23.66 0.99
N ILE A 68 15.87 22.56 1.38
CA ILE A 68 16.53 22.38 2.68
C ILE A 68 17.68 23.38 2.88
N LYS A 69 18.30 23.85 1.79
CA LYS A 69 19.36 24.86 1.83
C LYS A 69 18.91 26.20 2.36
N GLU A 70 17.60 26.48 2.32
CA GLU A 70 17.00 27.71 2.89
C GLU A 70 16.91 27.68 4.42
N ILE A 71 17.23 26.54 5.05
CA ILE A 71 17.01 26.32 6.48
C ILE A 71 18.35 26.11 7.19
N ASN A 72 18.55 26.86 8.27
CA ASN A 72 19.63 26.55 9.20
C ASN A 72 19.20 25.42 10.15
N ILE A 73 19.71 24.21 9.90
CA ILE A 73 19.38 23.01 10.66
C ILE A 73 20.28 22.80 11.91
N ASN A 74 21.22 23.70 12.17
CA ASN A 74 22.07 23.61 13.35
C ASN A 74 21.23 23.67 14.64
N ASN A 75 21.46 22.73 15.54
CA ASN A 75 20.68 22.55 16.79
C ASN A 75 19.20 22.18 16.61
N SER A 76 18.79 21.80 15.43
CA SER A 76 17.42 21.37 15.14
C SER A 76 17.22 19.87 15.38
N PHE A 77 15.98 19.46 15.59
CA PHE A 77 15.58 18.06 15.54
C PHE A 77 14.90 17.78 14.20
N ILE A 78 15.32 16.73 13.49
CA ILE A 78 14.93 16.46 12.10
C ILE A 78 14.01 15.25 12.04
N PHE A 79 12.84 15.40 11.44
CA PHE A 79 11.98 14.29 11.00
C PHE A 79 12.16 14.09 9.49
N ASN A 80 12.87 13.02 9.10
CA ASN A 80 13.20 12.76 7.71
C ASN A 80 12.27 11.71 7.10
N SER A 81 11.52 12.08 6.06
CA SER A 81 10.63 11.18 5.32
C SER A 81 11.23 10.66 4.00
N VAL A 82 12.39 11.19 3.59
CA VAL A 82 13.04 10.81 2.32
C VAL A 82 13.91 9.57 2.54
N PRO A 83 13.59 8.41 1.92
CA PRO A 83 14.37 7.21 2.11
C PRO A 83 15.72 7.29 1.40
N THR A 84 16.75 6.79 2.05
CA THR A 84 18.06 6.57 1.41
C THR A 84 18.08 5.19 0.79
N ILE A 85 18.24 5.14 -0.54
CA ILE A 85 18.22 3.89 -1.33
C ILE A 85 19.64 3.62 -1.82
N ASP A 86 20.10 2.39 -1.63
CA ASP A 86 21.36 1.96 -2.23
C ASP A 86 21.11 1.58 -3.70
N LYS A 87 21.65 2.37 -4.60
CA LYS A 87 21.48 2.19 -6.05
C LYS A 87 22.25 0.99 -6.61
N ASN A 88 23.17 0.43 -5.83
CA ASN A 88 23.99 -0.72 -6.26
C ASN A 88 23.31 -2.07 -5.95
N ILE A 89 22.18 -2.07 -5.26
CA ILE A 89 21.43 -3.27 -4.91
C ILE A 89 20.16 -3.31 -5.74
N GLU A 90 19.96 -4.40 -6.47
CA GLU A 90 18.65 -4.69 -7.05
C GLU A 90 17.66 -4.93 -5.93
N ASN A 91 16.61 -4.10 -5.90
CA ASN A 91 15.59 -4.15 -4.89
C ASN A 91 14.23 -4.46 -5.52
N LEU A 92 13.41 -5.17 -4.76
CA LEU A 92 12.04 -5.42 -5.14
C LEU A 92 11.17 -4.19 -4.82
N TRP A 93 10.28 -3.84 -5.75
CA TRP A 93 9.35 -2.74 -5.63
C TRP A 93 7.93 -3.20 -5.93
N GLN A 94 6.96 -2.56 -5.31
CA GLN A 94 5.62 -2.48 -5.84
C GLN A 94 5.54 -1.20 -6.65
N HIS A 95 5.53 -1.31 -7.96
CA HIS A 95 5.39 -0.15 -8.84
C HIS A 95 4.10 -0.25 -9.65
N PHE A 96 3.52 0.88 -9.96
CA PHE A 96 2.18 0.93 -10.51
C PHE A 96 1.93 2.16 -11.36
N CYS A 97 0.92 2.03 -12.23
CA CYS A 97 0.30 3.13 -12.94
C CYS A 97 -1.22 2.94 -12.92
N GLY A 98 -1.95 3.97 -12.57
CA GLY A 98 -3.40 3.96 -12.50
C GLY A 98 -4.03 5.07 -13.32
N VAL A 99 -5.19 4.79 -13.92
CA VAL A 99 -6.02 5.78 -14.59
C VAL A 99 -7.43 5.76 -14.00
N GLU A 100 -7.98 6.93 -13.71
CA GLU A 100 -9.40 7.06 -13.40
C GLU A 100 -10.14 7.28 -14.73
N ILE A 101 -11.05 6.38 -15.06
CA ILE A 101 -11.84 6.45 -16.27
C ILE A 101 -13.29 6.82 -15.98
N GLN A 102 -13.92 7.50 -16.96
CA GLN A 102 -15.34 7.80 -16.94
C GLN A 102 -15.99 7.30 -18.24
N THR A 103 -17.14 6.64 -18.09
CA THR A 103 -17.95 6.12 -19.19
C THR A 103 -19.28 6.86 -19.30
N LYS A 104 -19.93 6.82 -20.47
CA LYS A 104 -21.25 7.43 -20.64
C LYS A 104 -22.35 6.67 -19.90
N ASN A 105 -22.24 5.34 -19.86
CA ASN A 105 -23.24 4.46 -19.29
C ASN A 105 -22.78 3.90 -17.95
N ASP A 106 -23.71 3.50 -17.10
CA ASP A 106 -23.47 2.73 -15.88
C ASP A 106 -23.00 1.32 -16.23
N ILE A 107 -21.74 0.98 -15.95
CA ILE A 107 -21.15 -0.31 -16.30
C ILE A 107 -20.46 -0.99 -15.10
N PHE A 108 -20.17 -0.25 -14.03
CA PHE A 108 -19.52 -0.78 -12.84
C PHE A 108 -20.54 -1.08 -11.73
N ASP A 109 -20.34 -2.21 -11.02
CA ASP A 109 -20.93 -2.37 -9.71
C ASP A 109 -20.07 -1.61 -8.68
N ASN A 110 -20.54 -0.45 -8.26
CA ASN A 110 -19.79 0.40 -7.33
C ASN A 110 -19.88 -0.03 -5.86
N LYS A 111 -20.41 -1.22 -5.58
CA LYS A 111 -20.46 -1.84 -4.24
C LYS A 111 -19.35 -2.84 -3.99
N ILE A 112 -18.66 -3.27 -5.05
CA ILE A 112 -17.60 -4.27 -4.99
C ILE A 112 -16.36 -3.77 -5.71
N ILE A 113 -15.18 -3.99 -5.13
CA ILE A 113 -13.90 -3.73 -5.80
C ILE A 113 -13.26 -5.03 -6.25
N ASN A 114 -12.50 -4.96 -7.33
CA ASN A 114 -11.54 -5.99 -7.65
C ASN A 114 -10.19 -5.57 -7.06
N LEU A 115 -9.82 -6.20 -5.93
CA LEU A 115 -8.65 -5.81 -5.14
C LEU A 115 -7.36 -6.35 -5.75
N MET A 116 -7.42 -7.52 -6.37
CA MET A 116 -6.31 -8.11 -7.11
C MET A 116 -6.87 -8.98 -8.23
N ASP A 117 -6.64 -8.58 -9.46
CA ASP A 117 -6.93 -9.40 -10.63
C ASP A 117 -5.65 -9.88 -11.29
N PHE A 118 -5.31 -11.14 -11.05
CA PHE A 118 -4.17 -11.81 -11.67
C PHE A 118 -4.49 -12.41 -13.04
N ASN A 119 -5.68 -12.17 -13.58
CA ASN A 119 -6.06 -12.64 -14.91
C ASN A 119 -5.50 -11.72 -16.00
N CYS A 120 -4.21 -11.55 -15.99
CA CYS A 120 -3.42 -10.71 -16.90
C CYS A 120 -2.05 -11.37 -17.14
N ASP A 121 -1.29 -10.85 -18.11
CA ASP A 121 0.04 -11.36 -18.41
C ASP A 121 0.99 -11.13 -17.23
N GLN A 122 1.54 -12.22 -16.68
CA GLN A 122 2.44 -12.21 -15.52
C GLN A 122 3.90 -12.01 -15.94
N ARG A 123 4.23 -12.16 -17.20
CA ARG A 123 5.61 -12.17 -17.70
C ARG A 123 6.52 -13.03 -16.81
N LYS A 124 7.56 -12.44 -16.20
CA LYS A 124 8.50 -13.13 -15.30
C LYS A 124 8.34 -12.72 -13.83
N SER A 125 7.37 -11.86 -13.53
CA SER A 125 7.15 -11.23 -12.22
C SER A 125 5.75 -11.46 -11.71
N VAL A 126 5.31 -10.73 -10.70
CA VAL A 126 3.93 -10.77 -10.21
C VAL A 126 3.22 -9.51 -10.67
N HIS A 127 2.14 -9.70 -11.42
CA HIS A 127 1.34 -8.65 -12.03
C HIS A 127 -0.13 -8.82 -11.67
N PHE A 128 -0.79 -7.73 -11.33
CA PHE A 128 -2.24 -7.72 -11.11
C PHE A 128 -2.83 -6.33 -11.35
N PHE A 129 -4.13 -6.30 -11.55
CA PHE A 129 -4.88 -5.06 -11.67
C PHE A 129 -5.75 -4.82 -10.44
N TYR A 130 -5.85 -3.54 -10.05
CA TYR A 130 -6.95 -3.05 -9.23
C TYR A 130 -8.07 -2.50 -10.13
N THR A 131 -9.33 -2.70 -9.70
CA THR A 131 -10.48 -1.98 -10.23
C THR A 131 -11.29 -1.44 -9.06
N LEU A 132 -11.28 -0.13 -8.87
CA LEU A 132 -11.94 0.56 -7.76
C LEU A 132 -13.07 1.45 -8.30
N PRO A 133 -14.32 0.96 -8.37
CA PRO A 133 -15.44 1.73 -8.89
C PRO A 133 -15.92 2.76 -7.86
N PHE A 134 -15.67 4.03 -8.11
CA PHE A 134 -16.17 5.12 -7.27
C PHE A 134 -17.66 5.37 -7.49
N GLU A 135 -18.08 5.32 -8.75
CA GLU A 135 -19.45 5.47 -9.22
C GLU A 135 -19.76 4.35 -10.21
N LYS A 136 -21.02 4.22 -10.64
CA LYS A 136 -21.41 3.21 -11.64
C LYS A 136 -20.78 3.44 -13.02
N ASN A 137 -20.37 4.66 -13.30
CA ASN A 137 -19.72 5.06 -14.55
C ASN A 137 -18.29 5.59 -14.38
N LYS A 138 -17.70 5.42 -13.18
CA LYS A 138 -16.38 5.94 -12.87
C LYS A 138 -15.58 4.97 -12.02
N ALA A 139 -14.36 4.61 -12.44
CA ALA A 139 -13.49 3.71 -11.72
C ALA A 139 -12.00 4.07 -11.91
N LEU A 140 -11.18 3.78 -10.87
CA LEU A 140 -9.73 3.69 -11.01
C LEU A 140 -9.38 2.28 -11.50
N ILE A 141 -8.59 2.21 -12.55
CA ILE A 141 -7.98 0.98 -13.08
C ILE A 141 -6.47 1.14 -12.94
N GLU A 142 -5.83 0.24 -12.19
CA GLU A 142 -4.40 0.34 -11.90
C GLU A 142 -3.69 -0.96 -12.23
N THR A 143 -2.63 -0.89 -13.06
CA THR A 143 -1.66 -1.97 -13.24
C THR A 143 -0.63 -1.91 -12.13
N THR A 144 -0.37 -3.02 -11.48
CA THR A 144 0.57 -3.12 -10.35
C THR A 144 1.49 -4.32 -10.51
N TRP A 145 2.77 -4.06 -10.36
CA TRP A 145 3.84 -5.05 -10.46
C TRP A 145 4.61 -5.18 -9.16
N LEU A 146 5.04 -6.41 -8.86
CA LEU A 146 6.02 -6.69 -7.81
C LEU A 146 7.29 -7.15 -8.52
N SER A 147 8.16 -6.22 -8.89
CA SER A 147 9.40 -6.46 -9.65
C SER A 147 10.47 -5.41 -9.37
N ASN A 148 11.59 -5.48 -10.07
CA ASN A 148 12.65 -4.48 -10.01
C ASN A 148 12.30 -3.26 -10.85
N MET A 149 12.85 -2.08 -10.51
CA MET A 149 12.64 -0.84 -11.26
C MET A 149 13.35 -0.82 -12.63
N THR A 150 14.07 -1.86 -12.97
CA THR A 150 14.68 -2.11 -14.30
C THR A 150 13.85 -3.05 -15.16
N ASP A 151 12.68 -3.49 -14.68
CA ASP A 151 11.77 -4.39 -15.39
C ASP A 151 11.12 -3.67 -16.59
N ASP A 152 11.01 -4.37 -17.71
CA ASP A 152 10.44 -3.83 -18.96
C ASP A 152 8.97 -3.41 -18.83
N SER A 153 8.27 -3.94 -17.83
CA SER A 153 6.86 -3.62 -17.55
C SER A 153 6.62 -2.14 -17.28
N ILE A 154 7.64 -1.38 -16.88
CA ILE A 154 7.56 0.06 -16.63
C ILE A 154 7.35 0.85 -17.94
N MET A 155 7.82 0.31 -19.05
CA MET A 155 7.85 1.01 -20.33
C MET A 155 6.50 1.03 -21.05
N ASP A 156 5.59 0.12 -20.70
CA ASP A 156 4.33 -0.10 -21.44
C ASP A 156 3.06 -0.09 -20.55
N TYR A 157 3.08 0.61 -19.45
CA TYR A 157 1.92 0.72 -18.55
C TYR A 157 0.62 1.15 -19.26
N ASP A 158 0.72 2.10 -20.19
CA ASP A 158 -0.45 2.63 -20.90
C ASP A 158 -1.08 1.56 -21.81
N GLU A 159 -0.26 0.75 -22.45
CA GLU A 159 -0.69 -0.38 -23.25
C GLU A 159 -1.37 -1.45 -22.38
N GLN A 160 -0.73 -1.83 -21.26
CA GLN A 160 -1.28 -2.80 -20.31
C GLN A 160 -2.65 -2.37 -19.79
N ILE A 161 -2.79 -1.09 -19.40
CA ILE A 161 -4.04 -0.54 -18.90
C ILE A 161 -5.11 -0.56 -19.99
N LYS A 162 -4.78 -0.11 -21.20
CA LYS A 162 -5.68 -0.13 -22.36
C LYS A 162 -6.16 -1.54 -22.67
N GLU A 163 -5.22 -2.48 -22.76
CA GLU A 163 -5.52 -3.90 -23.02
C GLU A 163 -6.47 -4.47 -21.95
N TYR A 164 -6.19 -4.22 -20.68
CA TYR A 164 -7.03 -4.69 -19.58
C TYR A 164 -8.45 -4.09 -19.66
N ILE A 165 -8.57 -2.79 -19.89
CA ILE A 165 -9.87 -2.12 -20.04
C ILE A 165 -10.65 -2.70 -21.23
N GLU A 166 -10.01 -2.85 -22.39
CA GLU A 166 -10.69 -3.28 -23.62
C GLU A 166 -10.95 -4.80 -23.64
N GLN A 167 -10.00 -5.62 -23.17
CA GLN A 167 -10.07 -7.08 -23.29
C GLN A 167 -10.68 -7.75 -22.07
N ASN A 168 -10.35 -7.30 -20.86
CA ASN A 168 -10.83 -7.93 -19.62
C ASN A 168 -12.15 -7.30 -19.16
N LEU A 169 -12.21 -5.97 -19.10
CA LEU A 169 -13.42 -5.26 -18.67
C LEU A 169 -14.43 -5.07 -19.81
N LYS A 170 -14.05 -5.30 -21.09
CA LYS A 170 -14.89 -5.14 -22.30
C LYS A 170 -15.42 -3.72 -22.49
N ILE A 171 -14.67 -2.71 -22.04
CA ILE A 171 -15.03 -1.29 -22.17
C ILE A 171 -14.31 -0.70 -23.37
N LYS A 172 -15.06 -0.19 -24.36
CA LYS A 172 -14.49 0.38 -25.60
C LYS A 172 -14.49 1.91 -25.62
N ASN A 173 -15.46 2.53 -24.92
CA ASN A 173 -15.65 3.97 -24.94
C ASN A 173 -15.55 4.53 -23.53
N TYR A 174 -14.46 5.22 -23.24
CA TYR A 174 -14.18 5.84 -21.95
C TYR A 174 -13.28 7.06 -22.13
N ASP A 175 -13.35 7.99 -21.19
CA ASP A 175 -12.45 9.13 -21.07
C ASP A 175 -11.52 8.91 -19.87
N ILE A 176 -10.23 9.17 -20.03
CA ILE A 176 -9.27 9.19 -18.91
C ILE A 176 -9.33 10.58 -18.29
N ILE A 177 -9.77 10.65 -17.03
CA ILE A 177 -9.94 11.91 -16.29
C ILE A 177 -8.84 12.19 -15.27
N PHE A 178 -8.06 11.15 -14.90
CA PHE A 178 -6.92 11.28 -14.00
C PHE A 178 -5.92 10.15 -14.27
N LYS A 179 -4.64 10.41 -14.03
CA LYS A 179 -3.56 9.40 -14.13
C LYS A 179 -2.61 9.58 -12.97
N GLU A 180 -2.19 8.47 -12.38
CA GLU A 180 -1.17 8.43 -11.34
C GLU A 180 -0.13 7.34 -11.63
N GLN A 181 1.06 7.50 -11.08
CA GLN A 181 2.13 6.52 -11.16
C GLN A 181 2.98 6.60 -9.89
N GLY A 182 3.45 5.46 -9.41
CA GLY A 182 4.28 5.43 -8.22
C GLY A 182 5.05 4.14 -8.05
N ALA A 183 5.93 4.15 -7.03
CA ALA A 183 6.66 2.97 -6.62
C ALA A 183 6.84 2.96 -5.10
N ILE A 184 6.61 1.81 -4.49
CA ILE A 184 6.72 1.57 -3.05
C ILE A 184 7.84 0.55 -2.84
N PRO A 185 8.88 0.85 -2.03
CA PRO A 185 9.94 -0.11 -1.77
C PRO A 185 9.44 -1.29 -0.95
N LEU A 186 9.69 -2.51 -1.43
CA LEU A 186 9.44 -3.75 -0.68
C LEU A 186 10.72 -4.24 0.02
N PHE A 187 11.54 -3.30 0.45
CA PHE A 187 12.76 -3.51 1.23
C PHE A 187 12.88 -2.42 2.30
N THR A 188 13.69 -2.68 3.31
CA THR A 188 13.94 -1.69 4.35
C THR A 188 14.98 -0.68 3.85
N PRO A 189 14.64 0.61 3.74
CA PRO A 189 15.61 1.64 3.36
C PRO A 189 16.78 1.70 4.36
N LYS A 190 17.94 2.12 3.88
CA LYS A 190 19.12 2.28 4.74
C LYS A 190 18.83 3.30 5.84
N ASN A 191 18.85 2.85 7.08
CA ASN A 191 18.65 3.74 8.22
C ASN A 191 20.02 4.24 8.71
N ILE A 192 20.26 5.53 8.50
CA ILE A 192 21.44 6.21 9.05
C ILE A 192 20.99 6.88 10.36
N ASN A 193 21.38 6.27 11.47
CA ASN A 193 21.15 6.85 12.78
C ASN A 193 22.03 8.08 12.98
N GLU A 194 21.42 9.22 12.99
CA GLU A 194 22.07 10.50 13.31
C GLU A 194 21.50 11.06 14.62
N LYS A 195 22.37 11.75 15.36
CA LYS A 195 21.94 12.46 16.56
C LYS A 195 20.93 13.55 16.17
N ASN A 196 19.83 13.66 16.90
CA ASN A 196 18.75 14.62 16.64
C ASN A 196 17.98 14.40 15.32
N LYS A 197 17.92 13.15 14.81
CA LYS A 197 17.17 12.81 13.61
C LYS A 197 16.35 11.54 13.84
N ILE A 198 15.11 11.57 13.39
CA ILE A 198 14.22 10.39 13.31
C ILE A 198 13.75 10.24 11.86
N ASN A 199 13.94 9.05 11.29
CA ASN A 199 13.34 8.70 10.02
C ASN A 199 11.86 8.34 10.21
N ILE A 200 10.98 8.92 9.41
CA ILE A 200 9.53 8.72 9.44
C ILE A 200 9.02 8.20 8.09
N GLY A 201 7.79 7.72 8.05
CA GLY A 201 7.19 7.21 6.82
C GLY A 201 8.00 6.07 6.21
N THR A 202 8.15 6.09 4.91
CA THR A 202 8.93 5.09 4.15
C THR A 202 10.39 5.06 4.61
N ALA A 203 11.02 6.22 4.83
CA ALA A 203 12.38 6.30 5.36
C ALA A 203 12.53 5.66 6.75
N GLY A 204 11.48 5.71 7.56
CA GLY A 204 11.41 5.07 8.88
C GLY A 204 11.08 3.58 8.86
N GLY A 205 10.96 2.96 7.68
CA GLY A 205 10.61 1.55 7.52
C GLY A 205 9.17 1.23 7.90
N MET A 206 8.24 2.18 7.69
CA MET A 206 6.82 1.98 8.01
C MET A 206 6.08 1.17 6.94
N THR A 207 6.69 0.89 5.81
CA THR A 207 6.10 0.03 4.78
C THR A 207 6.08 -1.43 5.23
N ARG A 208 4.94 -2.09 5.12
CA ARG A 208 4.81 -3.53 5.24
C ARG A 208 5.37 -4.18 3.98
N LEU A 209 6.50 -4.89 4.09
CA LEU A 209 7.29 -5.32 2.93
C LEU A 209 6.57 -6.34 2.03
N SER A 210 5.67 -7.16 2.59
CA SER A 210 4.92 -8.14 1.81
C SER A 210 3.72 -7.57 1.05
N THR A 211 3.30 -6.32 1.35
CA THR A 211 2.03 -5.76 0.85
C THR A 211 2.12 -4.32 0.35
N GLY A 212 3.22 -3.62 0.62
CA GLY A 212 3.34 -2.18 0.36
C GLY A 212 2.51 -1.28 1.31
N TYR A 213 1.67 -1.85 2.18
CA TYR A 213 0.83 -1.06 3.08
C TYR A 213 1.67 -0.25 4.06
N THR A 214 1.49 1.07 4.01
CA THR A 214 2.32 2.02 4.76
C THR A 214 1.49 2.92 5.66
N PHE A 215 0.30 3.31 5.24
CA PHE A 215 -0.51 4.37 5.86
C PHE A 215 -0.82 4.10 7.34
N LEU A 216 -1.30 2.91 7.68
CA LEU A 216 -1.65 2.57 9.07
C LEU A 216 -0.42 2.58 9.99
N ASN A 217 0.72 2.08 9.51
CA ASN A 217 1.96 2.11 10.27
C ASN A 217 2.46 3.55 10.48
N ILE A 218 2.30 4.43 9.49
CA ILE A 218 2.60 5.86 9.63
C ILE A 218 1.73 6.48 10.72
N GLN A 219 0.43 6.17 10.78
CA GLN A 219 -0.47 6.68 11.82
C GLN A 219 -0.03 6.25 13.22
N GLU A 220 0.30 4.97 13.40
CA GLU A 220 0.78 4.44 14.69
C GLU A 220 2.14 5.05 15.07
N HIS A 221 3.06 5.20 14.12
CA HIS A 221 4.35 5.84 14.35
C HIS A 221 4.19 7.34 14.72
N SER A 222 3.33 8.06 14.02
CA SER A 222 3.03 9.46 14.32
C SER A 222 2.42 9.63 15.71
N LYS A 223 1.53 8.71 16.11
CA LYS A 223 0.98 8.66 17.46
C LYS A 223 2.09 8.43 18.50
N TYR A 224 2.97 7.46 18.27
CA TYR A 224 4.11 7.17 19.14
C TYR A 224 5.03 8.37 19.31
N ILE A 225 5.38 9.08 18.22
CA ILE A 225 6.19 10.31 18.28
C ILE A 225 5.49 11.38 19.12
N ARG A 226 4.21 11.62 18.88
CA ARG A 226 3.42 12.61 19.61
C ARG A 226 3.38 12.34 21.11
N GLU A 227 3.18 11.09 21.51
CA GLU A 227 3.10 10.68 22.93
C GLU A 227 4.45 10.79 23.64
N ASN A 228 5.55 10.87 22.90
CA ASN A 228 6.91 10.97 23.43
C ASN A 228 7.63 12.26 23.02
N PHE A 229 6.88 13.28 22.61
CA PHE A 229 7.44 14.50 21.99
C PHE A 229 8.43 15.24 22.91
N ASP A 230 8.17 15.27 24.21
CA ASP A 230 9.05 15.93 25.20
C ASP A 230 10.40 15.24 25.40
N ASN A 231 10.55 13.99 24.91
CA ASN A 231 11.75 13.17 25.09
C ASN A 231 12.34 12.66 23.77
N LEU A 232 12.21 13.41 22.67
CA LEU A 232 12.62 12.98 21.33
C LEU A 232 14.08 12.48 21.25
N LYS A 233 15.01 13.14 21.96
CA LYS A 233 16.44 12.76 21.97
C LYS A 233 16.71 11.39 22.60
N LYS A 234 15.79 10.89 23.41
CA LYS A 234 15.86 9.58 24.08
C LYS A 234 14.85 8.57 23.49
N LEU A 235 14.14 8.99 22.45
CA LEU A 235 13.10 8.16 21.85
C LEU A 235 13.70 6.88 21.27
N LYS A 236 13.19 5.75 21.73
CA LYS A 236 13.54 4.45 21.11
C LYS A 236 12.90 4.36 19.74
N SER A 237 13.54 3.63 18.81
CA SER A 237 12.96 3.38 17.49
C SER A 237 11.60 2.70 17.62
N PHE A 238 10.61 3.20 16.88
CA PHE A 238 9.32 2.52 16.73
C PHE A 238 9.54 1.15 16.07
N LYS A 239 8.94 0.12 16.66
CA LYS A 239 9.16 -1.26 16.18
C LYS A 239 7.85 -1.87 15.73
N ILE A 240 7.77 -2.20 14.46
CA ILE A 240 6.81 -3.20 13.97
C ILE A 240 7.16 -4.54 14.62
N GLN A 241 6.14 -5.29 15.07
CA GLN A 241 6.34 -6.57 15.74
C GLN A 241 7.23 -7.51 14.91
N SER A 242 8.19 -8.17 15.54
CA SER A 242 9.20 -9.02 14.87
C SER A 242 8.60 -10.17 14.07
N LYS A 243 7.43 -10.70 14.50
CA LYS A 243 6.72 -11.75 13.78
C LYS A 243 6.36 -11.33 12.35
N TYR A 244 5.87 -10.10 12.15
CA TYR A 244 5.51 -9.61 10.83
C TYR A 244 6.74 -9.37 9.94
N LYS A 245 7.83 -8.87 10.52
CA LYS A 245 9.09 -8.72 9.79
C LYS A 245 9.61 -10.07 9.28
N PHE A 246 9.56 -11.09 10.14
CA PHE A 246 9.97 -12.45 9.77
C PHE A 246 9.06 -13.03 8.66
N LEU A 247 7.74 -12.94 8.83
CA LEU A 247 6.79 -13.45 7.85
C LEU A 247 6.90 -12.72 6.50
N ASP A 248 7.14 -11.41 6.52
CA ASP A 248 7.38 -10.63 5.31
C ASP A 248 8.66 -11.09 4.59
N GLN A 249 9.76 -11.33 5.32
CA GLN A 249 11.01 -11.82 4.72
C GLN A 249 10.83 -13.19 4.05
N VAL A 250 10.11 -14.10 4.71
CA VAL A 250 9.80 -15.41 4.12
C VAL A 250 8.93 -15.24 2.87
N PHE A 251 7.90 -14.39 2.93
CA PHE A 251 7.02 -14.14 1.79
C PHE A 251 7.79 -13.55 0.60
N LEU A 252 8.65 -12.56 0.81
CA LEU A 252 9.46 -11.96 -0.23
C LEU A 252 10.40 -12.96 -0.89
N LYS A 253 11.03 -13.85 -0.11
CA LYS A 253 11.86 -14.93 -0.67
C LYS A 253 11.05 -15.90 -1.55
N VAL A 254 9.82 -16.22 -1.14
CA VAL A 254 8.93 -17.04 -1.97
C VAL A 254 8.58 -16.32 -3.25
N LEU A 255 8.27 -15.03 -3.19
CA LEU A 255 7.94 -14.20 -4.33
C LEU A 255 9.10 -14.13 -5.34
N GLU A 256 10.31 -13.84 -4.86
CA GLU A 256 11.51 -13.76 -5.71
C GLU A 256 11.83 -15.10 -6.39
N ARG A 257 11.73 -16.21 -5.65
CA ARG A 257 12.09 -17.54 -6.17
C ARG A 257 11.00 -18.18 -7.02
N ASN A 258 9.73 -17.85 -6.77
CA ASN A 258 8.59 -18.54 -7.34
C ASN A 258 7.49 -17.58 -7.82
N PRO A 259 7.77 -16.56 -8.63
CA PRO A 259 6.76 -15.55 -9.03
C PRO A 259 5.54 -16.19 -9.70
N LYS A 260 5.72 -17.25 -10.49
CA LYS A 260 4.65 -17.93 -11.23
C LYS A 260 3.52 -18.52 -10.36
N ILE A 261 3.81 -18.88 -9.11
CA ILE A 261 2.80 -19.46 -8.20
C ILE A 261 2.17 -18.40 -7.29
N MET A 262 2.66 -17.17 -7.29
CA MET A 262 2.18 -16.12 -6.41
C MET A 262 0.70 -15.79 -6.59
N PRO A 263 0.13 -15.72 -7.81
CA PRO A 263 -1.31 -15.55 -7.99
C PRO A 263 -2.13 -16.56 -7.20
N LYS A 264 -1.71 -17.84 -7.23
CA LYS A 264 -2.37 -18.90 -6.45
C LYS A 264 -2.16 -18.69 -4.94
N ILE A 265 -0.97 -18.29 -4.51
CA ILE A 265 -0.68 -18.05 -3.08
C ILE A 265 -1.57 -16.91 -2.55
N PHE A 266 -1.75 -15.83 -3.30
CA PHE A 266 -2.66 -14.76 -2.92
C PHE A 266 -4.11 -15.25 -2.83
N CYS A 267 -4.60 -16.00 -3.80
CA CYS A 267 -5.93 -16.60 -3.73
C CYS A 267 -6.07 -17.53 -2.51
N ASP A 268 -5.09 -18.41 -2.26
CA ASP A 268 -5.12 -19.34 -1.12
C ASP A 268 -5.12 -18.59 0.23
N MET A 269 -4.41 -17.47 0.35
CA MET A 269 -4.43 -16.61 1.54
C MET A 269 -5.85 -16.12 1.85
N PHE A 270 -6.60 -15.75 0.85
CA PHE A 270 -7.96 -15.23 1.00
C PHE A 270 -9.04 -16.34 1.14
N LYS A 271 -8.67 -17.61 1.22
CA LYS A 271 -9.57 -18.72 1.62
C LYS A 271 -9.86 -18.78 3.12
N VAL A 272 -9.22 -17.93 3.91
CA VAL A 272 -9.60 -17.67 5.31
C VAL A 272 -10.61 -16.53 5.37
N LYS A 273 -11.25 -16.33 6.53
CA LYS A 273 -12.17 -15.22 6.74
C LYS A 273 -11.50 -13.88 6.42
N ALA A 274 -12.16 -13.03 5.66
CA ALA A 274 -11.62 -11.73 5.24
C ALA A 274 -11.07 -10.90 6.43
N ASN A 275 -11.82 -10.80 7.53
CA ASN A 275 -11.39 -10.11 8.75
C ASN A 275 -10.01 -10.62 9.26
N THR A 276 -9.75 -11.92 9.19
CA THR A 276 -8.48 -12.52 9.62
C THR A 276 -7.33 -12.05 8.71
N VAL A 277 -7.54 -12.09 7.39
CA VAL A 277 -6.54 -11.64 6.43
C VAL A 277 -6.27 -10.14 6.60
N ILE A 278 -7.30 -9.32 6.69
CA ILE A 278 -7.15 -7.86 6.85
C ILE A 278 -6.44 -7.52 8.18
N LYS A 279 -6.74 -8.20 9.27
CA LYS A 279 -5.99 -8.05 10.54
C LYS A 279 -4.51 -8.40 10.36
N PHE A 280 -4.22 -9.50 9.65
CA PHE A 280 -2.85 -9.90 9.36
C PHE A 280 -2.13 -8.84 8.53
N LEU A 281 -2.74 -8.37 7.45
CA LEU A 281 -2.18 -7.32 6.58
C LEU A 281 -2.00 -5.98 7.31
N SER A 282 -2.79 -5.73 8.37
CA SER A 282 -2.76 -4.51 9.20
C SER A 282 -1.92 -4.64 10.48
N ASN A 283 -1.10 -5.69 10.64
CA ASN A 283 -0.29 -5.97 11.83
C ASN A 283 -1.10 -6.16 13.13
N LYS A 284 -2.31 -6.70 13.05
CA LYS A 284 -3.24 -6.81 14.18
C LYS A 284 -3.76 -8.24 14.42
N SER A 285 -3.25 -9.21 13.67
CA SER A 285 -3.60 -10.61 13.86
C SER A 285 -2.99 -11.20 15.14
N ASN A 286 -3.71 -12.10 15.75
CA ASN A 286 -3.20 -12.93 16.83
C ASN A 286 -2.56 -14.22 16.29
N PHE A 287 -1.95 -15.03 17.16
CA PHE A 287 -1.25 -16.24 16.79
C PHE A 287 -2.15 -17.26 16.08
N ILE A 288 -3.39 -17.44 16.53
CA ILE A 288 -4.33 -18.40 15.93
C ILE A 288 -4.73 -17.94 14.51
N GLU A 289 -4.94 -16.64 14.33
CA GLU A 289 -5.23 -16.04 13.03
C GLU A 289 -4.04 -16.21 12.07
N ASP A 290 -2.81 -16.02 12.55
CA ASP A 290 -1.59 -16.25 11.76
C ASP A 290 -1.48 -17.72 11.32
N ILE A 291 -1.68 -18.67 12.23
CA ILE A 291 -1.68 -20.11 11.94
C ILE A 291 -2.74 -20.45 10.88
N SER A 292 -3.94 -19.88 10.99
CA SER A 292 -5.01 -20.15 10.02
C SER A 292 -4.64 -19.76 8.60
N ILE A 293 -3.89 -18.68 8.42
CA ILE A 293 -3.36 -18.23 7.13
C ILE A 293 -2.23 -19.18 6.67
N ILE A 294 -1.26 -19.45 7.53
CA ILE A 294 -0.11 -20.32 7.22
C ILE A 294 -0.57 -21.71 6.77
N LEU A 295 -1.63 -22.25 7.37
CA LEU A 295 -2.16 -23.55 7.00
C LEU A 295 -2.77 -23.59 5.57
N LYS A 296 -3.15 -22.45 5.01
CA LYS A 296 -3.62 -22.35 3.62
C LYS A 296 -2.48 -22.19 2.61
N MET A 297 -1.30 -21.81 3.06
CA MET A 297 -0.14 -21.61 2.18
C MET A 297 0.48 -22.96 1.75
N PRO A 298 1.11 -23.03 0.56
CA PRO A 298 1.82 -24.23 0.10
C PRO A 298 3.07 -24.48 0.95
N LYS A 299 2.94 -25.36 1.96
CA LYS A 299 3.96 -25.61 3.00
C LYS A 299 5.35 -25.90 2.43
N SER A 300 5.43 -26.75 1.39
CA SER A 300 6.72 -27.11 0.79
C SER A 300 7.48 -25.91 0.22
N THR A 301 6.78 -24.93 -0.31
CA THR A 301 7.36 -23.70 -0.88
C THR A 301 7.86 -22.77 0.21
N PHE A 302 7.06 -22.57 1.28
CA PHE A 302 7.41 -21.65 2.37
C PHE A 302 8.49 -22.21 3.31
N ILE A 303 8.57 -23.55 3.49
CA ILE A 303 9.62 -24.18 4.30
C ILE A 303 11.00 -24.11 3.60
N LYS A 304 11.02 -24.12 2.26
CA LYS A 304 12.26 -24.02 1.46
C LYS A 304 12.76 -22.57 1.27
N ALA A 305 11.98 -21.57 1.65
CA ALA A 305 12.33 -20.16 1.54
C ALA A 305 13.12 -19.66 2.76
#